data_3483d86f2de8d63fe19d0800c8855615
#
_entry.id   3483d86f2de8d63fe19d0800c8855615
#
_cell.length_a   1.000
_cell.length_b   1.000
_cell.length_c   1.000
_cell.angle_alpha   90.00
_cell.angle_beta   90.00
_cell.angle_gamma   90.00
#
_symmetry.space_group_name_H-M   'P 1'
#
loop_
_entity.id
_entity.type
_entity.pdbx_description
1 polymer ?
#
loop_
_entity_poly.entity_id
_entity_poly.type
_entity_poly.pdbx_seq_one_letter_code
_entity_poly.pdbx_strand_id
1 'polypeptide(L)'
;MSTVYLGSLEMNEPKSDASLPAKLDMILDKLGVKDVVKDQTIAIKMHLGYNTGYTTVHPFLVRRVVKALKDAQGRPFITDDHHAVTTAAARGYTPEVLGCPIIPTAGFGEKHYYDHEVRYKNIQSFRVAGDLADASVLLDLSHVKGHNTCGFGGAIKNMAIGGVTSKTRIDIHNSAQYDRYWNEDRCSLKQKHVETCPFECISWKDEKLRILFDGCNQCMRCVEAATDGCIQINPVNFESFQEALALSAREVLSHFEKDRIFFVNVALDITPYCDCWGFTTPNVIPDIGILASRDIVAIDQATLDLIDKKGLIEEDVPRWLEVRPEKQLHPFQRIHGPLKDPYLALRHAEQLGLGTRSYKIEEVMPAEKRRLPRPAKIKPPGLKPSHTR
;
A
#
# COMPACT_ATOMS: atom_id res chain seq x y z
N MET A 1 5.01 19.51 12.36
CA MET A 1 5.07 18.15 12.92
C MET A 1 3.65 17.65 13.08
N SER A 2 3.30 16.58 12.38
CA SER A 2 1.93 16.04 12.34
C SER A 2 1.74 14.92 13.37
N THR A 3 0.51 14.70 13.82
CA THR A 3 0.18 13.60 14.74
C THR A 3 -0.18 12.36 13.93
N VAL A 4 0.44 11.22 14.29
CA VAL A 4 0.08 9.88 13.79
C VAL A 4 -0.40 9.06 14.99
N TYR A 5 -1.66 8.64 14.95
CA TYR A 5 -2.24 7.74 15.94
C TYR A 5 -1.86 6.30 15.62
N LEU A 6 -1.46 5.53 16.64
CA LEU A 6 -1.09 4.13 16.51
C LEU A 6 -1.98 3.26 17.40
N GLY A 7 -2.72 2.35 16.81
CA GLY A 7 -3.32 1.20 17.49
C GLY A 7 -2.39 -0.01 17.33
N SER A 8 -1.49 -0.21 18.29
CA SER A 8 -0.58 -1.36 18.26
C SER A 8 -1.31 -2.67 18.57
N LEU A 9 -0.63 -3.80 18.35
CA LEU A 9 -1.16 -5.14 18.71
C LEU A 9 -1.10 -5.42 20.22
N GLU A 10 -0.46 -4.55 21.00
CA GLU A 10 -0.40 -4.74 22.45
C GLU A 10 -1.78 -4.69 23.08
N MET A 11 -2.05 -5.63 23.97
CA MET A 11 -3.25 -5.66 24.77
C MET A 11 -2.88 -5.57 26.24
N ASN A 12 -3.32 -4.51 26.91
CA ASN A 12 -3.10 -4.34 28.35
C ASN A 12 -4.02 -5.22 29.21
N GLU A 13 -5.15 -5.70 28.64
CA GLU A 13 -6.12 -6.57 29.27
C GLU A 13 -6.70 -7.58 28.26
N PRO A 14 -7.08 -8.80 28.69
CA PRO A 14 -7.72 -9.79 27.79
C PRO A 14 -9.22 -9.49 27.62
N LYS A 15 -9.53 -8.32 27.05
CA LYS A 15 -10.90 -7.84 26.82
C LYS A 15 -11.06 -7.31 25.38
N SER A 16 -12.28 -7.36 24.89
CA SER A 16 -12.61 -6.91 23.53
C SER A 16 -12.32 -5.43 23.28
N ASP A 17 -12.47 -4.57 24.28
CA ASP A 17 -12.20 -3.13 24.20
C ASP A 17 -10.70 -2.77 24.18
N ALA A 18 -9.81 -3.73 24.51
CA ALA A 18 -8.36 -3.60 24.35
C ALA A 18 -7.85 -4.15 23.00
N SER A 19 -8.73 -4.75 22.21
CA SER A 19 -8.38 -5.37 20.94
C SER A 19 -8.12 -4.34 19.83
N LEU A 20 -7.37 -4.74 18.79
CA LEU A 20 -7.07 -3.88 17.64
C LEU A 20 -8.32 -3.29 16.97
N PRO A 21 -9.43 -4.03 16.76
CA PRO A 21 -10.66 -3.44 16.22
C PRO A 21 -11.26 -2.34 17.10
N ALA A 22 -11.17 -2.45 18.43
CA ALA A 22 -11.64 -1.40 19.31
C ALA A 22 -10.72 -0.16 19.28
N LYS A 23 -9.40 -0.37 19.15
CA LYS A 23 -8.45 0.72 18.95
C LYS A 23 -8.71 1.45 17.63
N LEU A 24 -9.12 0.75 16.56
CA LEU A 24 -9.52 1.38 15.30
C LEU A 24 -10.68 2.37 15.51
N ASP A 25 -11.71 1.99 16.28
CA ASP A 25 -12.81 2.90 16.58
C ASP A 25 -12.33 4.15 17.35
N MET A 26 -11.45 3.96 18.35
CA MET A 26 -10.86 5.07 19.09
C MET A 26 -9.99 5.98 18.21
N ILE A 27 -9.27 5.41 17.25
CA ILE A 27 -8.48 6.15 16.27
C ILE A 27 -9.38 7.02 15.41
N LEU A 28 -10.48 6.48 14.88
CA LEU A 28 -11.45 7.24 14.08
C LEU A 28 -12.06 8.40 14.89
N ASP A 29 -12.33 8.19 16.18
CA ASP A 29 -12.77 9.25 17.09
C ASP A 29 -11.71 10.36 17.26
N LYS A 30 -10.44 9.96 17.51
CA LYS A 30 -9.32 10.92 17.67
C LYS A 30 -9.01 11.69 16.39
N LEU A 31 -9.21 11.10 15.22
CA LEU A 31 -9.10 11.79 13.93
C LEU A 31 -10.20 12.84 13.73
N GLY A 32 -11.29 12.80 14.49
CA GLY A 32 -12.45 13.69 14.33
C GLY A 32 -13.23 13.37 13.06
N VAL A 33 -13.22 12.12 12.58
CA VAL A 33 -13.98 11.73 11.38
C VAL A 33 -15.46 11.98 11.56
N LYS A 34 -16.00 11.69 12.74
CA LYS A 34 -17.42 11.82 13.07
C LYS A 34 -17.93 13.26 12.99
N ASP A 35 -17.05 14.24 13.17
CA ASP A 35 -17.40 15.66 13.21
C ASP A 35 -17.79 16.22 11.83
N VAL A 36 -17.32 15.58 10.74
CA VAL A 36 -17.46 16.10 9.37
C VAL A 36 -18.30 15.21 8.44
N VAL A 37 -18.71 14.01 8.88
CA VAL A 37 -19.36 13.03 7.99
C VAL A 37 -20.88 13.06 7.98
N LYS A 38 -21.51 13.78 8.92
CA LYS A 38 -22.97 13.81 9.01
C LYS A 38 -23.60 14.31 7.72
N ASP A 39 -24.52 13.51 7.16
CA ASP A 39 -25.23 13.76 5.90
C ASP A 39 -24.32 13.91 4.66
N GLN A 40 -23.03 13.52 4.77
CA GLN A 40 -22.06 13.59 3.68
C GLN A 40 -21.92 12.25 2.96
N THR A 41 -21.53 12.31 1.68
CA THR A 41 -21.01 11.15 0.94
C THR A 41 -19.53 10.94 1.27
N ILE A 42 -19.17 9.73 1.66
CA ILE A 42 -17.80 9.41 2.06
C ILE A 42 -17.25 8.33 1.15
N ALA A 43 -16.23 8.66 0.37
CA ALA A 43 -15.46 7.66 -0.37
C ALA A 43 -14.45 6.98 0.58
N ILE A 44 -14.62 5.69 0.81
CA ILE A 44 -13.59 4.86 1.44
C ILE A 44 -12.76 4.27 0.29
N LYS A 45 -11.61 4.90 0.00
CA LYS A 45 -10.70 4.38 -1.00
C LYS A 45 -9.80 3.32 -0.38
N MET A 46 -9.91 2.11 -0.88
CA MET A 46 -9.03 1.01 -0.49
C MET A 46 -8.70 0.15 -1.71
N HIS A 47 -7.62 -0.63 -1.62
CA HIS A 47 -7.35 -1.64 -2.63
C HIS A 47 -8.06 -2.94 -2.25
N LEU A 48 -8.97 -3.39 -3.14
CA LEU A 48 -9.76 -4.61 -2.95
C LEU A 48 -9.01 -5.88 -3.39
N GLY A 49 -7.79 -5.72 -3.96
CA GLY A 49 -6.98 -6.82 -4.48
C GLY A 49 -7.47 -7.36 -5.82
N TYR A 50 -6.69 -8.26 -6.39
CA TYR A 50 -7.02 -8.98 -7.62
C TYR A 50 -6.91 -10.50 -7.41
N ASN A 51 -7.58 -11.26 -8.24
CA ASN A 51 -7.51 -12.73 -8.34
C ASN A 51 -7.49 -13.43 -6.97
N THR A 52 -6.38 -14.11 -6.62
CA THR A 52 -6.22 -14.91 -5.41
C THR A 52 -5.49 -14.18 -4.27
N GLY A 53 -5.20 -12.89 -4.42
CA GLY A 53 -4.59 -12.07 -3.36
C GLY A 53 -5.55 -11.83 -2.21
N TYR A 54 -5.40 -12.51 -1.09
CA TYR A 54 -6.32 -12.46 0.06
C TYR A 54 -5.78 -11.69 1.27
N THR A 55 -4.55 -11.23 1.24
CA THR A 55 -3.91 -10.46 2.33
C THR A 55 -4.30 -8.97 2.35
N THR A 56 -5.32 -8.59 1.62
CA THR A 56 -5.93 -7.26 1.67
C THR A 56 -6.53 -6.96 3.05
N VAL A 57 -6.90 -5.68 3.32
CA VAL A 57 -7.52 -5.30 4.60
C VAL A 57 -8.70 -6.20 4.93
N HIS A 58 -8.65 -6.89 6.06
CA HIS A 58 -9.66 -7.88 6.44
C HIS A 58 -11.08 -7.27 6.42
N PRO A 59 -12.09 -7.91 5.78
CA PRO A 59 -13.44 -7.36 5.64
C PRO A 59 -14.08 -6.93 6.96
N PHE A 60 -13.74 -7.58 8.06
CA PHE A 60 -14.21 -7.20 9.39
C PHE A 60 -13.73 -5.80 9.81
N LEU A 61 -12.47 -5.43 9.54
CA LEU A 61 -11.95 -4.10 9.84
C LEU A 61 -12.60 -3.04 8.95
N VAL A 62 -12.80 -3.36 7.67
CA VAL A 62 -13.50 -2.48 6.72
C VAL A 62 -14.92 -2.21 7.20
N ARG A 63 -15.66 -3.28 7.60
CA ARG A 63 -17.00 -3.16 8.15
C ARG A 63 -17.05 -2.29 9.41
N ARG A 64 -16.02 -2.32 10.25
CA ARG A 64 -15.94 -1.45 11.45
C ARG A 64 -15.83 0.02 11.08
N VAL A 65 -14.98 0.35 10.08
CA VAL A 65 -14.90 1.72 9.53
C VAL A 65 -16.26 2.15 8.99
N VAL A 66 -16.88 1.33 8.13
CA VAL A 66 -18.21 1.62 7.57
C VAL A 66 -19.24 1.85 8.66
N LYS A 67 -19.26 0.98 9.69
CA LYS A 67 -20.20 1.14 10.82
C LYS A 67 -19.98 2.45 11.56
N ALA A 68 -18.74 2.81 11.88
CA ALA A 68 -18.43 4.05 12.59
C ALA A 68 -18.91 5.29 11.83
N LEU A 69 -18.75 5.30 10.49
CA LEU A 69 -19.22 6.37 9.62
C LEU A 69 -20.76 6.44 9.56
N LYS A 70 -21.43 5.29 9.46
CA LYS A 70 -22.90 5.22 9.45
C LYS A 70 -23.52 5.60 10.79
N ASP A 71 -22.92 5.19 11.91
CA ASP A 71 -23.35 5.59 13.25
C ASP A 71 -23.25 7.11 13.44
N ALA A 72 -22.31 7.76 12.75
CA ALA A 72 -22.19 9.22 12.67
C ALA A 72 -23.07 9.86 11.57
N GLN A 73 -24.07 9.12 11.05
CA GLN A 73 -25.01 9.57 10.02
C GLN A 73 -24.38 9.90 8.66
N GLY A 74 -23.18 9.39 8.37
CA GLY A 74 -22.53 9.47 7.06
C GLY A 74 -23.09 8.45 6.07
N ARG A 75 -22.87 8.69 4.78
CA ARG A 75 -23.26 7.81 3.66
C ARG A 75 -22.01 7.26 2.97
N PRO A 76 -21.31 6.27 3.59
CA PRO A 76 -20.08 5.72 3.02
C PRO A 76 -20.36 4.80 1.84
N PHE A 77 -19.41 4.77 0.92
CA PHE A 77 -19.25 3.74 -0.11
C PHE A 77 -17.77 3.36 -0.22
N ILE A 78 -17.50 2.12 -0.58
CA ILE A 78 -16.15 1.63 -0.86
C ILE A 78 -15.88 1.78 -2.33
N THR A 79 -14.65 2.17 -2.68
CA THR A 79 -14.28 2.39 -4.07
C THR A 79 -12.84 1.96 -4.37
N ASP A 80 -12.67 1.38 -5.56
CA ASP A 80 -11.40 1.00 -6.17
C ASP A 80 -11.59 0.97 -7.70
N ASP A 81 -10.57 0.60 -8.46
CA ASP A 81 -10.71 0.42 -9.90
C ASP A 81 -11.76 -0.66 -10.26
N HIS A 82 -12.29 -0.59 -11.49
CA HIS A 82 -13.41 -1.43 -11.89
C HIS A 82 -13.07 -2.94 -11.85
N HIS A 83 -11.83 -3.34 -12.14
CA HIS A 83 -11.42 -4.74 -12.12
C HIS A 83 -11.36 -5.28 -10.68
N ALA A 84 -10.83 -4.49 -9.75
CA ALA A 84 -10.82 -4.84 -8.32
C ALA A 84 -12.25 -4.97 -7.77
N VAL A 85 -13.16 -4.06 -8.16
CA VAL A 85 -14.55 -4.07 -7.74
C VAL A 85 -15.29 -5.30 -8.27
N THR A 86 -15.15 -5.62 -9.56
CA THR A 86 -15.87 -6.77 -10.18
C THR A 86 -15.46 -8.12 -9.61
N THR A 87 -14.23 -8.24 -9.08
CA THR A 87 -13.71 -9.49 -8.50
C THR A 87 -13.70 -9.49 -6.96
N ALA A 88 -14.15 -8.42 -6.32
CA ALA A 88 -14.08 -8.21 -4.87
C ALA A 88 -14.79 -9.30 -4.04
N ALA A 89 -15.92 -9.81 -4.52
CA ALA A 89 -16.72 -10.82 -3.83
C ALA A 89 -15.93 -12.11 -3.55
N ALA A 90 -15.01 -12.49 -4.43
CA ALA A 90 -14.14 -13.66 -4.25
C ALA A 90 -13.21 -13.54 -3.02
N ARG A 91 -12.97 -12.33 -2.51
CA ARG A 91 -12.17 -12.03 -1.32
C ARG A 91 -13.01 -11.59 -0.12
N GLY A 92 -14.34 -11.83 -0.18
CA GLY A 92 -15.25 -11.53 0.92
C GLY A 92 -15.74 -10.07 0.97
N TYR A 93 -15.46 -9.26 -0.03
CA TYR A 93 -15.97 -7.90 -0.10
C TYR A 93 -17.27 -7.86 -0.90
N THR A 94 -18.39 -7.82 -0.18
CA THR A 94 -19.72 -7.60 -0.77
C THR A 94 -20.46 -6.49 -0.01
N PRO A 95 -21.44 -5.83 -0.63
CA PRO A 95 -22.25 -4.82 0.08
C PRO A 95 -22.90 -5.35 1.37
N GLU A 96 -23.31 -6.61 1.39
CA GLU A 96 -23.94 -7.28 2.56
C GLU A 96 -22.94 -7.46 3.70
N VAL A 97 -21.71 -7.88 3.39
CA VAL A 97 -20.64 -8.07 4.38
C VAL A 97 -20.18 -6.72 4.92
N LEU A 98 -19.98 -5.74 4.05
CA LEU A 98 -19.39 -4.46 4.43
C LEU A 98 -20.42 -3.46 4.96
N GLY A 99 -21.69 -3.60 4.57
CA GLY A 99 -22.79 -2.73 5.00
C GLY A 99 -22.89 -1.43 4.22
N CYS A 100 -22.23 -1.29 3.07
CA CYS A 100 -22.33 -0.13 2.17
C CYS A 100 -22.11 -0.54 0.70
N PRO A 101 -22.46 0.29 -0.29
CA PRO A 101 -22.16 0.05 -1.69
C PRO A 101 -20.66 -0.07 -1.96
N ILE A 102 -20.32 -0.83 -3.01
CA ILE A 102 -18.97 -0.91 -3.59
C ILE A 102 -19.10 -0.46 -5.04
N ILE A 103 -18.41 0.62 -5.42
CA ILE A 103 -18.51 1.21 -6.76
C ILE A 103 -17.12 1.48 -7.35
N PRO A 104 -16.95 1.36 -8.67
CA PRO A 104 -15.69 1.73 -9.31
C PRO A 104 -15.42 3.23 -9.21
N THR A 105 -14.15 3.62 -9.01
CA THR A 105 -13.72 5.01 -8.84
C THR A 105 -14.08 5.95 -10.00
N ALA A 106 -14.17 5.43 -11.23
CA ALA A 106 -14.49 6.18 -12.45
C ALA A 106 -15.62 5.54 -13.26
N GLY A 107 -16.49 4.76 -12.60
CA GLY A 107 -17.49 3.92 -13.24
C GLY A 107 -16.89 2.71 -13.97
N PHE A 108 -17.74 1.77 -14.39
CA PHE A 108 -17.30 0.52 -15.06
C PHE A 108 -16.61 0.75 -16.40
N GLY A 109 -16.90 1.85 -17.08
CA GLY A 109 -16.28 2.20 -18.38
C GLY A 109 -15.15 3.21 -18.25
N GLU A 110 -14.77 3.61 -17.05
CA GLU A 110 -13.78 4.66 -16.76
C GLU A 110 -14.01 5.96 -17.57
N LYS A 111 -15.28 6.33 -17.73
CA LYS A 111 -15.69 7.51 -18.51
C LYS A 111 -15.98 8.74 -17.65
N HIS A 112 -16.13 8.55 -16.34
CA HIS A 112 -16.33 9.61 -15.38
C HIS A 112 -15.00 9.98 -14.74
N TYR A 113 -14.37 11.06 -15.23
CA TYR A 113 -13.09 11.56 -14.72
C TYR A 113 -12.94 13.06 -14.96
N TYR A 114 -12.05 13.66 -14.18
CA TYR A 114 -11.59 15.04 -14.35
C TYR A 114 -10.16 15.04 -14.89
N ASP A 115 -9.94 15.75 -15.98
CA ASP A 115 -8.64 15.80 -16.66
C ASP A 115 -7.81 16.99 -16.11
N HIS A 116 -6.68 16.69 -15.49
CA HIS A 116 -5.73 17.67 -14.96
C HIS A 116 -4.49 17.70 -15.83
N GLU A 117 -4.23 18.81 -16.49
CA GLU A 117 -3.02 18.97 -17.30
C GLU A 117 -1.78 18.95 -16.40
N VAL A 118 -0.93 17.95 -16.59
CA VAL A 118 0.35 17.79 -15.91
C VAL A 118 1.37 17.35 -16.94
N ARG A 119 2.42 18.14 -17.14
CA ARG A 119 3.49 17.82 -18.08
C ARG A 119 4.69 17.26 -17.33
N TYR A 120 4.75 15.95 -17.27
CA TYR A 120 5.84 15.26 -16.62
C TYR A 120 6.24 14.01 -17.41
N LYS A 121 7.47 14.01 -18.00
CA LYS A 121 7.98 12.90 -18.81
C LYS A 121 7.00 12.53 -19.95
N ASN A 122 6.52 11.26 -19.96
CA ASN A 122 5.50 10.78 -20.90
C ASN A 122 4.07 11.20 -20.51
N ILE A 123 3.86 11.75 -19.32
CA ILE A 123 2.54 12.08 -18.79
C ILE A 123 2.14 13.49 -19.27
N GLN A 124 1.00 13.60 -19.93
CA GLN A 124 0.43 14.87 -20.37
C GLN A 124 -0.68 15.36 -19.46
N SER A 125 -1.46 14.44 -18.90
CA SER A 125 -2.51 14.75 -17.93
C SER A 125 -2.76 13.59 -16.99
N PHE A 126 -3.32 13.88 -15.80
CA PHE A 126 -3.89 12.91 -14.92
C PHE A 126 -5.42 12.95 -15.02
N ARG A 127 -6.02 11.79 -15.26
CA ARG A 127 -7.48 11.60 -15.24
C ARG A 127 -7.89 11.14 -13.87
N VAL A 128 -8.23 12.09 -13.00
CA VAL A 128 -8.73 11.82 -11.66
C VAL A 128 -10.12 11.19 -11.75
N ALA A 129 -10.31 10.07 -11.04
CA ALA A 129 -11.53 9.28 -11.08
C ALA A 129 -12.72 10.04 -10.47
N GLY A 130 -13.80 10.20 -11.24
CA GLY A 130 -14.89 11.12 -10.92
C GLY A 130 -15.76 10.66 -9.75
N ASP A 131 -16.13 9.36 -9.68
CA ASP A 131 -16.96 8.88 -8.57
C ASP A 131 -16.24 8.98 -7.22
N LEU A 132 -14.90 8.90 -7.22
CA LEU A 132 -14.09 9.21 -6.05
C LEU A 132 -14.10 10.71 -5.76
N ALA A 133 -13.80 11.53 -6.75
CA ALA A 133 -13.62 12.98 -6.61
C ALA A 133 -14.88 13.72 -6.22
N ASP A 134 -16.08 13.20 -6.57
CA ASP A 134 -17.38 13.78 -6.25
C ASP A 134 -17.84 13.51 -4.81
N ALA A 135 -17.11 12.68 -4.06
CA ALA A 135 -17.42 12.49 -2.65
C ALA A 135 -17.08 13.73 -1.83
N SER A 136 -17.91 14.01 -0.82
CA SER A 136 -17.70 15.18 0.06
C SER A 136 -16.56 14.96 1.07
N VAL A 137 -16.26 13.69 1.39
CA VAL A 137 -15.24 13.29 2.37
C VAL A 137 -14.45 12.12 1.80
N LEU A 138 -13.15 12.13 1.99
CA LEU A 138 -12.24 11.05 1.62
C LEU A 138 -11.69 10.36 2.87
N LEU A 139 -11.84 9.05 2.95
CA LEU A 139 -11.13 8.19 3.87
C LEU A 139 -10.28 7.20 3.07
N ASP A 140 -8.98 7.39 3.08
CA ASP A 140 -8.01 6.42 2.57
C ASP A 140 -7.84 5.30 3.57
N LEU A 141 -8.15 4.06 3.18
CA LEU A 141 -7.93 2.85 3.97
C LEU A 141 -6.93 1.96 3.25
N SER A 142 -5.67 2.14 3.57
CA SER A 142 -4.58 1.49 2.86
C SER A 142 -4.10 0.22 3.56
N HIS A 143 -3.98 -0.89 2.82
CA HIS A 143 -3.19 -2.03 3.23
C HIS A 143 -1.70 -1.71 3.01
N VAL A 144 -0.89 -1.93 4.03
CA VAL A 144 0.56 -1.68 4.00
C VAL A 144 1.31 -2.91 3.51
N LYS A 145 2.20 -2.74 2.52
CA LYS A 145 2.99 -3.84 1.94
C LYS A 145 4.20 -3.32 1.16
N GLY A 146 5.09 -4.24 0.80
CA GLY A 146 6.15 -3.98 -0.15
C GLY A 146 5.62 -3.73 -1.57
N HIS A 147 6.44 -3.14 -2.40
CA HIS A 147 6.14 -2.93 -3.80
C HIS A 147 7.40 -3.01 -4.66
N ASN A 148 7.35 -3.85 -5.67
CA ASN A 148 8.50 -4.15 -6.52
C ASN A 148 9.03 -2.97 -7.35
N THR A 149 8.24 -1.93 -7.60
CA THR A 149 8.67 -0.76 -8.38
C THR A 149 9.09 0.40 -7.49
N CYS A 150 8.30 0.73 -6.47
CA CYS A 150 8.56 1.88 -5.58
C CYS A 150 8.99 1.48 -4.16
N GLY A 151 9.21 0.21 -3.89
CA GLY A 151 9.60 -0.30 -2.58
C GLY A 151 8.43 -0.44 -1.59
N PHE A 152 7.45 0.47 -1.59
CA PHE A 152 6.40 0.55 -0.59
C PHE A 152 5.04 0.91 -1.19
N GLY A 153 3.99 0.32 -0.66
CA GLY A 153 2.60 0.69 -0.92
C GLY A 153 1.88 1.02 0.38
N GLY A 154 1.53 2.28 0.56
CA GLY A 154 0.74 2.85 1.65
C GLY A 154 -0.24 3.88 1.11
N ALA A 155 -0.53 4.93 1.89
CA ALA A 155 -1.52 5.95 1.57
C ALA A 155 -1.22 6.70 0.26
N ILE A 156 0.03 7.16 0.06
CA ILE A 156 0.41 7.88 -1.17
C ILE A 156 0.13 7.02 -2.40
N LYS A 157 0.57 5.75 -2.40
CA LYS A 157 0.34 4.88 -3.55
C LYS A 157 -1.13 4.55 -3.76
N ASN A 158 -1.88 4.33 -2.68
CA ASN A 158 -3.31 4.03 -2.78
C ASN A 158 -4.09 5.19 -3.43
N MET A 159 -3.75 6.43 -3.09
CA MET A 159 -4.33 7.61 -3.74
C MET A 159 -3.84 7.76 -5.18
N ALA A 160 -2.52 7.71 -5.40
CA ALA A 160 -1.90 7.99 -6.69
C ALA A 160 -2.33 7.04 -7.82
N ILE A 161 -2.45 5.74 -7.50
CA ILE A 161 -2.78 4.70 -8.48
C ILE A 161 -4.28 4.39 -8.46
N GLY A 162 -4.89 4.35 -7.28
CA GLY A 162 -6.30 3.99 -7.14
C GLY A 162 -7.28 5.14 -7.35
N GLY A 163 -6.82 6.39 -7.27
CA GLY A 163 -7.64 7.59 -7.49
C GLY A 163 -7.69 8.08 -8.94
N VAL A 164 -7.11 7.33 -9.89
CA VAL A 164 -7.05 7.73 -11.31
C VAL A 164 -7.50 6.59 -12.22
N THR A 165 -7.80 6.93 -13.49
CA THR A 165 -8.19 5.93 -14.50
C THR A 165 -7.02 5.02 -14.92
N SER A 166 -7.34 3.88 -15.56
CA SER A 166 -6.35 2.93 -16.07
C SER A 166 -5.34 3.58 -17.02
N LYS A 167 -5.80 4.52 -17.85
CA LYS A 167 -4.89 5.27 -18.75
C LYS A 167 -3.80 5.97 -17.95
N THR A 168 -4.17 6.72 -16.92
CA THR A 168 -3.19 7.44 -16.08
C THR A 168 -2.29 6.47 -15.32
N ARG A 169 -2.83 5.34 -14.81
CA ARG A 169 -2.01 4.28 -14.18
C ARG A 169 -0.93 3.76 -15.12
N ILE A 170 -1.28 3.48 -16.38
CA ILE A 170 -0.33 3.05 -17.41
C ILE A 170 0.72 4.13 -17.66
N ASP A 171 0.31 5.38 -17.78
CA ASP A 171 1.23 6.50 -18.01
C ASP A 171 2.22 6.66 -16.83
N ILE A 172 1.76 6.52 -15.58
CA ILE A 172 2.62 6.52 -14.38
C ILE A 172 3.62 5.35 -14.43
N HIS A 173 3.18 4.13 -14.75
CA HIS A 173 4.09 2.98 -14.87
C HIS A 173 5.11 3.19 -15.99
N ASN A 174 4.67 3.76 -17.11
CA ASN A 174 5.56 4.05 -18.23
C ASN A 174 6.60 5.15 -17.92
N SER A 175 6.39 5.99 -16.90
CA SER A 175 7.42 6.94 -16.47
C SER A 175 8.67 6.26 -15.92
N ALA A 176 8.53 5.03 -15.39
CA ALA A 176 9.65 4.20 -14.94
C ALA A 176 10.55 3.68 -16.05
N GLN A 177 10.21 3.95 -17.30
CA GLN A 177 10.96 3.52 -18.48
C GLN A 177 11.15 4.66 -19.51
N TYR A 178 10.83 5.88 -19.11
CA TYR A 178 10.91 7.03 -20.00
C TYR A 178 12.34 7.26 -20.51
N ASP A 179 13.32 7.14 -19.64
CA ASP A 179 14.72 7.18 -19.99
C ASP A 179 15.18 5.75 -20.31
N ARG A 180 15.39 5.45 -21.58
CA ARG A 180 15.75 4.12 -22.07
C ARG A 180 17.00 3.59 -21.37
N TYR A 181 17.01 2.30 -21.05
CA TYR A 181 18.12 1.61 -20.43
C TYR A 181 18.51 0.31 -21.16
N TRP A 182 18.16 0.17 -22.42
CA TRP A 182 18.71 -0.87 -23.28
C TRP A 182 19.20 -0.26 -24.59
N ASN A 183 20.27 -0.88 -25.12
CA ASN A 183 20.88 -0.53 -26.39
C ASN A 183 20.78 -1.74 -27.32
N GLU A 184 19.88 -1.67 -28.29
CA GLU A 184 19.60 -2.75 -29.24
C GLU A 184 20.85 -3.13 -30.06
N ASP A 185 21.71 -2.17 -30.39
CA ASP A 185 22.93 -2.41 -31.18
C ASP A 185 23.97 -3.28 -30.45
N ARG A 186 23.86 -3.38 -29.12
CA ARG A 186 24.75 -4.20 -28.28
C ARG A 186 24.17 -5.54 -27.91
N CYS A 187 22.92 -5.84 -28.28
CA CYS A 187 22.24 -7.07 -27.89
C CYS A 187 22.73 -8.29 -28.67
N SER A 188 23.85 -8.87 -28.22
CA SER A 188 24.40 -10.10 -28.79
C SER A 188 23.86 -11.39 -28.15
N LEU A 189 23.39 -11.32 -26.89
CA LEU A 189 22.95 -12.46 -26.08
C LEU A 189 21.41 -12.67 -26.15
N LYS A 190 20.80 -12.40 -27.29
CA LYS A 190 19.36 -12.36 -27.58
C LYS A 190 18.49 -13.30 -26.72
N GLN A 191 18.62 -14.62 -26.93
CA GLN A 191 17.82 -15.62 -26.25
C GLN A 191 18.11 -15.68 -24.75
N LYS A 192 19.34 -15.46 -24.33
CA LYS A 192 19.71 -15.46 -22.92
C LYS A 192 18.99 -14.36 -22.13
N HIS A 193 18.80 -13.17 -22.73
CA HIS A 193 18.03 -12.11 -22.08
C HIS A 193 16.57 -12.51 -21.86
N VAL A 194 15.95 -13.19 -22.84
CA VAL A 194 14.57 -13.70 -22.73
C VAL A 194 14.47 -14.74 -21.61
N GLU A 195 15.36 -15.72 -21.58
CA GLU A 195 15.38 -16.82 -20.60
C GLU A 195 15.66 -16.35 -19.17
N THR A 196 16.34 -15.20 -19.02
CA THR A 196 16.65 -14.64 -17.70
C THR A 196 15.44 -14.03 -17.01
N CYS A 197 14.38 -13.68 -17.75
CA CYS A 197 13.21 -13.03 -17.18
C CYS A 197 12.23 -14.02 -16.54
N PRO A 198 12.11 -14.07 -15.20
CA PRO A 198 11.20 -15.01 -14.53
C PRO A 198 9.71 -14.65 -14.73
N PHE A 199 9.40 -13.48 -15.31
CA PHE A 199 8.05 -12.99 -15.56
C PHE A 199 7.72 -12.92 -17.05
N GLU A 200 8.57 -13.51 -17.91
CA GLU A 200 8.38 -13.56 -19.37
C GLU A 200 8.14 -12.18 -20.02
N CYS A 201 8.62 -11.12 -19.37
CA CYS A 201 8.41 -9.74 -19.84
C CYS A 201 9.37 -9.35 -20.98
N ILE A 202 10.39 -10.16 -21.26
CA ILE A 202 11.37 -9.89 -22.30
C ILE A 202 11.09 -10.79 -23.49
N SER A 203 11.04 -10.19 -24.68
CA SER A 203 10.92 -10.93 -25.93
C SER A 203 11.86 -10.37 -26.99
N TRP A 204 12.24 -11.23 -27.94
CA TRP A 204 13.00 -10.86 -29.13
C TRP A 204 12.11 -11.08 -30.34
N LYS A 205 11.68 -10.01 -30.99
CA LYS A 205 10.82 -10.03 -32.17
C LYS A 205 11.32 -9.05 -33.21
N ASP A 206 11.27 -9.44 -34.49
CA ASP A 206 11.68 -8.60 -35.62
C ASP A 206 13.09 -8.02 -35.43
N GLU A 207 14.03 -8.86 -34.97
CA GLU A 207 15.42 -8.47 -34.64
C GLU A 207 15.52 -7.35 -33.57
N LYS A 208 14.49 -7.17 -32.72
CA LYS A 208 14.45 -6.16 -31.67
C LYS A 208 14.11 -6.73 -30.31
N LEU A 209 14.78 -6.23 -29.29
CA LEU A 209 14.43 -6.45 -27.91
C LEU A 209 13.16 -5.69 -27.56
N ARG A 210 12.24 -6.37 -26.88
CA ARG A 210 11.02 -5.76 -26.33
C ARG A 210 10.89 -6.15 -24.88
N ILE A 211 10.61 -5.15 -24.02
CA ILE A 211 10.36 -5.35 -22.60
C ILE A 211 8.96 -4.84 -22.29
N LEU A 212 8.09 -5.72 -21.76
CA LEU A 212 6.74 -5.37 -21.29
C LEU A 212 6.83 -4.95 -19.81
N PHE A 213 6.85 -3.66 -19.56
CA PHE A 213 7.10 -3.11 -18.23
C PHE A 213 5.92 -3.20 -17.28
N ASP A 214 4.70 -3.28 -17.76
CA ASP A 214 3.49 -3.52 -16.96
C ASP A 214 3.49 -4.88 -16.25
N GLY A 215 4.14 -5.89 -16.86
CA GLY A 215 4.38 -7.20 -16.22
C GLY A 215 5.73 -7.32 -15.51
N CYS A 216 6.62 -6.34 -15.68
CA CYS A 216 7.99 -6.38 -15.16
C CYS A 216 8.04 -6.01 -13.67
N ASN A 217 8.54 -6.91 -12.82
CA ASN A 217 8.77 -6.61 -11.41
C ASN A 217 10.10 -5.86 -11.14
N GLN A 218 10.84 -5.51 -12.19
CA GLN A 218 12.12 -4.79 -12.10
C GLN A 218 13.16 -5.46 -11.18
N CYS A 219 13.21 -6.79 -11.17
CA CYS A 219 14.15 -7.57 -10.36
C CYS A 219 15.61 -7.44 -10.77
N MET A 220 15.87 -6.85 -11.94
CA MET A 220 17.20 -6.56 -12.51
C MET A 220 18.03 -7.76 -12.97
N ARG A 221 17.53 -8.98 -12.92
CA ARG A 221 18.24 -10.17 -13.38
C ARG A 221 18.71 -10.08 -14.84
N CYS A 222 17.88 -9.44 -15.70
CA CYS A 222 18.26 -9.21 -17.10
C CYS A 222 19.45 -8.26 -17.24
N VAL A 223 19.61 -7.30 -16.33
CA VAL A 223 20.75 -6.38 -16.31
C VAL A 223 22.03 -7.13 -15.90
N GLU A 224 21.95 -7.94 -14.86
CA GLU A 224 23.06 -8.76 -14.38
C GLU A 224 23.52 -9.77 -15.45
N ALA A 225 22.57 -10.32 -16.22
CA ALA A 225 22.85 -11.24 -17.31
C ALA A 225 23.36 -10.57 -18.59
N ALA A 226 23.17 -9.25 -18.74
CA ALA A 226 23.55 -8.49 -19.93
C ALA A 226 25.06 -8.13 -19.95
N THR A 227 25.91 -9.14 -19.97
CA THR A 227 27.37 -8.97 -20.03
C THR A 227 27.85 -8.29 -21.33
N ASP A 228 26.98 -8.22 -22.35
CA ASP A 228 27.18 -7.46 -23.58
C ASP A 228 26.85 -5.97 -23.44
N GLY A 229 26.35 -5.54 -22.29
CA GLY A 229 25.93 -4.16 -22.04
C GLY A 229 24.69 -3.72 -22.81
N CYS A 230 23.88 -4.67 -23.30
CA CYS A 230 22.61 -4.40 -23.99
C CYS A 230 21.58 -3.76 -23.05
N ILE A 231 21.41 -4.31 -21.84
CA ILE A 231 20.46 -3.83 -20.83
C ILE A 231 21.25 -3.18 -19.70
N GLN A 232 20.97 -1.89 -19.45
CA GLN A 232 21.59 -1.12 -18.36
C GLN A 232 20.50 -0.44 -17.57
N ILE A 233 20.68 -0.31 -16.25
CA ILE A 233 19.75 0.43 -15.40
C ILE A 233 20.06 1.91 -15.45
N ASN A 234 19.00 2.70 -15.60
CA ASN A 234 19.03 4.12 -15.27
C ASN A 234 18.32 4.34 -13.93
N PRO A 235 19.04 4.69 -12.84
CA PRO A 235 18.43 4.95 -11.52
C PRO A 235 17.31 6.00 -11.56
N VAL A 236 17.38 6.98 -12.45
CA VAL A 236 16.37 8.04 -12.64
C VAL A 236 14.99 7.47 -12.95
N ASN A 237 14.89 6.29 -13.58
CA ASN A 237 13.61 5.67 -13.87
C ASN A 237 12.81 5.32 -12.60
N PHE A 238 13.49 4.87 -11.55
CA PHE A 238 12.83 4.57 -10.27
C PHE A 238 12.37 5.85 -9.57
N GLU A 239 13.14 6.90 -9.65
CA GLU A 239 12.77 8.23 -9.15
C GLU A 239 11.57 8.78 -9.92
N SER A 240 11.60 8.70 -11.25
CA SER A 240 10.51 9.20 -12.12
C SER A 240 9.15 8.57 -11.77
N PHE A 241 9.12 7.27 -11.49
CA PHE A 241 7.88 6.59 -11.07
C PHE A 241 7.37 7.15 -9.73
N GLN A 242 8.25 7.33 -8.76
CA GLN A 242 7.86 7.78 -7.42
C GLN A 242 7.50 9.27 -7.38
N GLU A 243 8.13 10.10 -8.19
CA GLU A 243 7.72 11.48 -8.39
C GLU A 243 6.34 11.56 -9.06
N ALA A 244 6.08 10.72 -10.08
CA ALA A 244 4.77 10.62 -10.71
C ALA A 244 3.67 10.19 -9.73
N LEU A 245 3.98 9.30 -8.76
CA LEU A 245 3.05 8.96 -7.67
C LEU A 245 2.71 10.19 -6.82
N ALA A 246 3.70 10.98 -6.43
CA ALA A 246 3.47 12.17 -5.61
C ALA A 246 2.63 13.22 -6.37
N LEU A 247 2.93 13.44 -7.66
CA LEU A 247 2.16 14.34 -8.53
C LEU A 247 0.70 13.85 -8.67
N SER A 248 0.49 12.56 -8.93
CA SER A 248 -0.85 11.99 -9.06
C SER A 248 -1.65 12.09 -7.77
N ALA A 249 -1.04 11.78 -6.62
CA ALA A 249 -1.69 11.93 -5.32
C ALA A 249 -2.12 13.39 -5.05
N ARG A 250 -1.29 14.37 -5.45
CA ARG A 250 -1.64 15.79 -5.35
C ARG A 250 -2.91 16.12 -6.13
N GLU A 251 -2.99 15.67 -7.39
CA GLU A 251 -4.16 15.97 -8.22
C GLU A 251 -5.43 15.31 -7.66
N VAL A 252 -5.33 14.06 -7.18
CA VAL A 252 -6.48 13.39 -6.53
C VAL A 252 -6.93 14.14 -5.28
N LEU A 253 -6.00 14.50 -4.40
CA LEU A 253 -6.32 15.17 -3.13
C LEU A 253 -6.82 16.61 -3.33
N SER A 254 -6.51 17.24 -4.46
CA SER A 254 -6.97 18.61 -4.76
C SER A 254 -8.49 18.75 -4.91
N HIS A 255 -9.21 17.63 -5.08
CA HIS A 255 -10.69 17.61 -5.12
C HIS A 255 -11.35 17.72 -3.75
N PHE A 256 -10.59 17.61 -2.67
CA PHE A 256 -11.14 17.56 -1.32
C PHE A 256 -10.66 18.74 -0.47
N GLU A 257 -11.53 19.23 0.41
CA GLU A 257 -11.13 20.15 1.48
C GLU A 257 -10.22 19.43 2.47
N LYS A 258 -9.14 20.09 2.92
CA LYS A 258 -8.07 19.47 3.75
C LYS A 258 -8.60 18.87 5.06
N ASP A 259 -9.62 19.47 5.65
CA ASP A 259 -10.27 19.01 6.88
C ASP A 259 -11.22 17.82 6.66
N ARG A 260 -11.46 17.43 5.40
CA ARG A 260 -12.31 16.31 4.99
C ARG A 260 -11.53 15.10 4.46
N ILE A 261 -10.21 15.07 4.68
CA ILE A 261 -9.35 13.97 4.25
C ILE A 261 -8.78 13.25 5.47
N PHE A 262 -8.86 11.92 5.44
CA PHE A 262 -8.40 11.03 6.50
C PHE A 262 -7.61 9.88 5.90
N PHE A 263 -6.49 9.51 6.54
CA PHE A 263 -5.64 8.42 6.11
C PHE A 263 -5.53 7.37 7.21
N VAL A 264 -5.71 6.10 6.84
CA VAL A 264 -5.59 4.93 7.72
C VAL A 264 -4.73 3.88 7.03
N ASN A 265 -3.57 3.57 7.59
CA ASN A 265 -2.68 2.50 7.15
C ASN A 265 -2.89 1.27 8.05
N VAL A 266 -3.34 0.17 7.45
CA VAL A 266 -3.43 -1.14 8.09
C VAL A 266 -2.13 -1.89 7.85
N ALA A 267 -1.26 -1.89 8.84
CA ALA A 267 0.06 -2.52 8.81
C ALA A 267 -0.01 -3.92 9.44
N LEU A 268 -0.81 -4.78 8.83
CA LEU A 268 -1.02 -6.21 9.11
C LEU A 268 -0.80 -6.97 7.81
N ASP A 269 -0.44 -8.25 7.91
CA ASP A 269 -0.22 -9.10 6.74
C ASP A 269 0.74 -8.46 5.73
N ILE A 270 1.87 -7.91 6.21
CA ILE A 270 2.78 -7.11 5.41
C ILE A 270 3.62 -8.00 4.48
N THR A 271 3.13 -8.18 3.25
CA THR A 271 3.75 -8.99 2.20
C THR A 271 4.81 -8.21 1.41
N PRO A 272 5.75 -8.89 0.71
CA PRO A 272 6.73 -8.23 -0.16
C PRO A 272 6.11 -7.61 -1.41
N TYR A 273 4.97 -8.12 -1.88
CA TYR A 273 4.31 -7.67 -3.10
C TYR A 273 2.98 -6.98 -2.83
N CYS A 274 2.65 -6.05 -3.70
CA CYS A 274 1.34 -5.41 -3.71
C CYS A 274 0.23 -6.40 -4.09
N ASP A 275 -0.94 -6.24 -3.46
CA ASP A 275 -2.15 -7.01 -3.76
C ASP A 275 -2.60 -6.92 -5.23
N CYS A 276 -2.10 -5.93 -5.97
CA CYS A 276 -2.35 -5.75 -7.41
C CYS A 276 -1.71 -6.83 -8.29
N TRP A 277 -0.79 -7.64 -7.77
CA TRP A 277 -0.25 -8.80 -8.48
C TRP A 277 -1.23 -9.98 -8.53
N GLY A 278 -2.30 -9.95 -7.73
CA GLY A 278 -3.34 -10.97 -7.73
C GLY A 278 -2.92 -12.32 -7.14
N PHE A 279 -1.83 -12.36 -6.38
CA PHE A 279 -1.41 -13.50 -5.58
C PHE A 279 -0.99 -13.05 -4.18
N THR A 280 -0.85 -13.98 -3.28
CA THR A 280 -0.41 -13.75 -1.90
C THR A 280 0.87 -14.54 -1.62
N THR A 281 1.72 -13.97 -0.80
CA THR A 281 2.95 -14.58 -0.26
C THR A 281 2.88 -14.58 1.27
N PRO A 282 3.79 -15.26 1.97
CA PRO A 282 3.96 -15.05 3.40
C PRO A 282 4.21 -13.60 3.76
N ASN A 283 3.87 -13.22 4.98
CA ASN A 283 4.23 -11.94 5.57
C ASN A 283 5.74 -11.90 5.78
N VAL A 284 6.37 -10.80 5.41
CA VAL A 284 7.83 -10.65 5.53
C VAL A 284 8.24 -9.63 6.58
N ILE A 285 7.27 -8.94 7.15
CA ILE A 285 7.44 -8.00 8.27
C ILE A 285 6.44 -8.41 9.36
N PRO A 286 6.84 -8.45 10.64
CA PRO A 286 5.88 -8.67 11.74
C PRO A 286 4.79 -7.61 11.74
N ASP A 287 3.57 -8.02 12.02
CA ASP A 287 2.42 -7.12 12.16
C ASP A 287 2.74 -5.98 13.14
N ILE A 288 2.28 -4.78 12.79
CA ILE A 288 2.50 -3.56 13.57
C ILE A 288 1.20 -3.10 14.22
N GLY A 289 0.13 -3.02 13.45
CA GLY A 289 -1.17 -2.53 13.88
C GLY A 289 -1.81 -1.60 12.87
N ILE A 290 -2.55 -0.60 13.35
CA ILE A 290 -3.24 0.38 12.51
C ILE A 290 -2.71 1.78 12.85
N LEU A 291 -2.28 2.50 11.83
CA LEU A 291 -1.87 3.90 11.93
C LEU A 291 -2.93 4.80 11.30
N ALA A 292 -3.06 6.02 11.80
CA ALA A 292 -3.91 7.01 11.16
C ALA A 292 -3.42 8.45 11.37
N SER A 293 -3.67 9.30 10.37
CA SER A 293 -3.32 10.71 10.39
C SER A 293 -4.20 11.52 9.44
N ARG A 294 -4.16 12.83 9.57
CA ARG A 294 -4.67 13.78 8.56
C ARG A 294 -3.59 14.20 7.55
N ASP A 295 -2.38 13.70 7.70
CA ASP A 295 -1.22 14.02 6.88
C ASP A 295 -0.72 12.75 6.19
N ILE A 296 -0.87 12.71 4.86
CA ILE A 296 -0.52 11.55 4.02
C ILE A 296 0.97 11.21 4.06
N VAL A 297 1.83 12.23 4.17
CA VAL A 297 3.28 12.05 4.23
C VAL A 297 3.70 11.54 5.60
N ALA A 298 3.14 12.13 6.66
CA ALA A 298 3.45 11.74 8.03
C ALA A 298 3.07 10.30 8.34
N ILE A 299 1.89 9.85 7.85
CA ILE A 299 1.44 8.48 8.09
C ILE A 299 2.33 7.45 7.38
N ASP A 300 2.68 7.69 6.11
CA ASP A 300 3.55 6.78 5.36
C ASP A 300 4.98 6.80 5.92
N GLN A 301 5.50 7.97 6.34
CA GLN A 301 6.80 8.06 7.02
C GLN A 301 6.82 7.24 8.31
N ALA A 302 5.85 7.45 9.19
CA ALA A 302 5.75 6.72 10.46
C ALA A 302 5.61 5.20 10.23
N THR A 303 4.86 4.81 9.22
CA THR A 303 4.68 3.39 8.86
C THR A 303 6.01 2.76 8.40
N LEU A 304 6.75 3.43 7.52
CA LEU A 304 8.06 2.96 7.04
C LEU A 304 9.09 2.87 8.16
N ASP A 305 9.15 3.86 9.05
CA ASP A 305 10.07 3.86 10.19
C ASP A 305 9.76 2.72 11.18
N LEU A 306 8.48 2.38 11.36
CA LEU A 306 8.08 1.23 12.18
C LEU A 306 8.41 -0.10 11.49
N ILE A 307 8.29 -0.20 10.18
CA ILE A 307 8.71 -1.37 9.40
C ILE A 307 10.21 -1.57 9.51
N ASP A 308 10.99 -0.50 9.36
CA ASP A 308 12.45 -0.53 9.49
C ASP A 308 12.87 -1.00 10.89
N LYS A 309 12.22 -0.47 11.92
CA LYS A 309 12.44 -0.89 13.32
C LYS A 309 12.06 -2.34 13.60
N LYS A 310 11.01 -2.87 12.98
CA LYS A 310 10.57 -4.27 13.14
C LYS A 310 11.52 -5.24 12.43
N GLY A 311 12.06 -4.83 11.29
CA GLY A 311 12.96 -5.65 10.49
C GLY A 311 12.22 -6.73 9.67
N LEU A 312 13.02 -7.49 8.93
CA LEU A 312 12.58 -8.52 8.01
C LEU A 312 12.50 -9.89 8.69
N ILE A 313 11.46 -10.65 8.43
CA ILE A 313 11.34 -12.08 8.74
C ILE A 313 11.99 -12.82 7.56
N GLU A 314 13.32 -13.01 7.63
CA GLU A 314 14.09 -13.49 6.48
C GLU A 314 13.70 -14.91 6.05
N GLU A 315 13.29 -15.76 6.99
CA GLU A 315 12.81 -17.13 6.74
C GLU A 315 11.51 -17.21 5.95
N ASP A 316 10.70 -16.16 6.01
CA ASP A 316 9.41 -16.10 5.30
C ASP A 316 9.53 -15.44 3.92
N VAL A 317 10.69 -14.87 3.59
CA VAL A 317 10.92 -14.29 2.27
C VAL A 317 10.89 -15.38 1.20
N PRO A 318 10.02 -15.27 0.16
CA PRO A 318 9.97 -16.24 -0.92
C PRO A 318 11.35 -16.49 -1.56
N ARG A 319 11.69 -17.74 -1.81
CA ARG A 319 13.03 -18.16 -2.31
C ARG A 319 13.46 -17.52 -3.63
N TRP A 320 12.52 -17.04 -4.44
CA TRP A 320 12.83 -16.31 -5.69
C TRP A 320 13.22 -14.84 -5.46
N LEU A 321 13.04 -14.34 -4.22
CA LEU A 321 13.55 -13.05 -3.78
C LEU A 321 14.88 -13.27 -3.04
N GLU A 322 15.94 -12.72 -3.55
CA GLU A 322 17.24 -12.76 -2.89
C GLU A 322 17.31 -11.65 -1.84
N VAL A 323 17.45 -12.01 -0.57
CA VAL A 323 17.59 -11.04 0.52
C VAL A 323 19.01 -10.50 0.52
N ARG A 324 19.14 -9.20 0.34
CA ARG A 324 20.45 -8.52 0.38
C ARG A 324 20.99 -8.48 1.80
N PRO A 325 22.31 -8.69 2.00
CA PRO A 325 22.93 -8.74 3.32
C PRO A 325 23.09 -7.35 3.98
N GLU A 326 22.99 -6.27 3.22
CA GLU A 326 23.20 -4.90 3.68
C GLU A 326 22.10 -4.46 4.65
N LYS A 327 22.35 -4.65 5.93
CA LYS A 327 21.38 -4.35 7.03
C LYS A 327 21.04 -2.87 7.19
N GLN A 328 21.85 -1.97 6.62
CA GLN A 328 21.56 -0.52 6.61
C GLN A 328 20.48 -0.13 5.58
N LEU A 329 20.13 -1.02 4.66
CA LEU A 329 19.03 -0.82 3.74
C LEU A 329 17.70 -1.12 4.45
N HIS A 330 16.67 -0.33 4.11
CA HIS A 330 15.31 -0.60 4.56
C HIS A 330 14.88 -2.04 4.16
N PRO A 331 14.08 -2.77 4.97
CA PRO A 331 13.66 -4.14 4.68
C PRO A 331 13.17 -4.36 3.24
N PHE A 332 12.39 -3.45 2.69
CA PHE A 332 11.92 -3.54 1.31
C PHE A 332 13.02 -3.32 0.26
N GLN A 333 14.03 -2.50 0.54
CA GLN A 333 15.20 -2.40 -0.35
C GLN A 333 16.04 -3.67 -0.32
N ARG A 334 16.10 -4.36 0.81
CA ARG A 334 16.80 -5.66 0.91
C ARG A 334 16.13 -6.74 0.06
N ILE A 335 14.81 -6.65 -0.16
CA ILE A 335 14.05 -7.59 -0.99
C ILE A 335 14.02 -7.18 -2.46
N HIS A 336 13.78 -5.89 -2.73
CA HIS A 336 13.50 -5.42 -4.10
C HIS A 336 14.69 -4.71 -4.77
N GLY A 337 15.75 -4.43 -4.03
CA GLY A 337 16.96 -3.75 -4.52
C GLY A 337 17.12 -2.31 -4.02
N PRO A 338 18.37 -1.84 -3.92
CA PRO A 338 18.71 -0.58 -3.26
C PRO A 338 18.17 0.66 -3.97
N LEU A 339 17.92 0.59 -5.29
CA LEU A 339 17.39 1.69 -6.07
C LEU A 339 15.89 1.95 -5.82
N LYS A 340 15.19 1.03 -5.13
CA LYS A 340 13.77 1.14 -4.82
C LYS A 340 13.58 1.69 -3.39
N ASP A 341 14.10 2.90 -3.18
CA ASP A 341 14.01 3.61 -1.90
C ASP A 341 12.54 3.94 -1.58
N PRO A 342 11.95 3.34 -0.53
CA PRO A 342 10.54 3.52 -0.21
C PRO A 342 10.19 4.93 0.29
N TYR A 343 11.20 5.71 0.71
CA TYR A 343 11.01 7.09 1.17
C TYR A 343 10.99 8.13 0.04
N LEU A 344 11.29 7.74 -1.18
CA LEU A 344 11.46 8.69 -2.28
C LEU A 344 10.16 9.41 -2.64
N ALA A 345 9.06 8.65 -2.77
CA ALA A 345 7.74 9.24 -3.02
C ALA A 345 7.31 10.22 -1.91
N LEU A 346 7.70 9.94 -0.66
CA LEU A 346 7.40 10.81 0.48
C LEU A 346 8.16 12.14 0.40
N ARG A 347 9.44 12.09 -0.02
CA ARG A 347 10.24 13.31 -0.23
C ARG A 347 9.63 14.21 -1.29
N HIS A 348 9.20 13.62 -2.41
CA HIS A 348 8.51 14.37 -3.48
C HIS A 348 7.16 14.91 -2.99
N ALA A 349 6.37 14.12 -2.28
CA ALA A 349 5.09 14.56 -1.73
C ALA A 349 5.22 15.72 -0.73
N GLU A 350 6.27 15.69 0.13
CA GLU A 350 6.58 16.81 1.03
C GLU A 350 6.98 18.07 0.26
N GLN A 351 7.81 17.95 -0.78
CA GLN A 351 8.20 19.07 -1.66
C GLN A 351 6.98 19.68 -2.38
N LEU A 352 5.98 18.87 -2.70
CA LEU A 352 4.72 19.33 -3.30
C LEU A 352 3.73 19.89 -2.28
N GLY A 353 4.07 19.93 -0.99
CA GLY A 353 3.21 20.49 0.07
C GLY A 353 2.04 19.60 0.48
N LEU A 354 2.09 18.29 0.23
CA LEU A 354 1.05 17.35 0.61
C LEU A 354 1.04 17.01 2.10
N GLY A 355 2.12 17.29 2.81
CA GLY A 355 2.29 17.04 4.22
C GLY A 355 3.73 17.19 4.66
N THR A 356 4.09 16.60 5.80
CA THR A 356 5.45 16.64 6.34
C THR A 356 5.91 15.29 6.83
N ARG A 357 7.20 14.97 6.64
CA ARG A 357 7.84 13.77 7.20
C ARG A 357 8.13 13.89 8.69
N SER A 358 7.95 15.08 9.26
CA SER A 358 8.11 15.30 10.71
C SER A 358 6.81 14.95 11.43
N TYR A 359 6.83 13.92 12.27
CA TYR A 359 5.66 13.41 12.98
C TYR A 359 5.93 13.10 14.45
N LYS A 360 4.85 12.93 15.21
CA LYS A 360 4.83 12.31 16.53
C LYS A 360 3.85 11.15 16.54
N ILE A 361 4.21 10.03 17.16
CA ILE A 361 3.28 8.93 17.39
C ILE A 361 2.54 9.17 18.71
N GLU A 362 1.22 9.01 18.65
CA GLU A 362 0.35 8.92 19.82
C GLU A 362 -0.30 7.54 19.83
N GLU A 363 0.13 6.69 20.76
CA GLU A 363 -0.43 5.35 20.89
C GLU A 363 -1.83 5.42 21.50
N VAL A 364 -2.76 4.69 20.89
CA VAL A 364 -4.16 4.62 21.33
C VAL A 364 -4.36 3.33 22.13
N MET A 365 -4.58 3.53 23.43
CA MET A 365 -4.85 2.44 24.38
C MET A 365 -6.15 2.74 25.13
N PRO A 366 -6.96 1.71 25.46
CA PRO A 366 -8.12 1.91 26.31
C PRO A 366 -7.68 2.41 27.69
N ALA A 367 -8.52 3.23 28.32
CA ALA A 367 -8.25 3.73 29.67
C ALA A 367 -8.07 2.54 30.65
N GLU A 368 -6.97 2.56 31.41
CA GLU A 368 -6.73 1.52 32.44
C GLU A 368 -7.85 1.55 33.49
N LYS A 369 -8.70 0.56 33.50
CA LYS A 369 -9.80 0.42 34.47
C LYS A 369 -9.41 -0.36 35.74
N ARG A 370 -8.21 -0.44 36.18
CA ARG A 370 -7.58 -1.16 37.29
C ARG A 370 -6.47 -2.08 36.76
N ARG A 371 -5.30 -1.96 37.32
CA ARG A 371 -4.27 -2.99 37.17
C ARG A 371 -4.77 -4.25 37.85
N LEU A 372 -5.07 -5.27 37.04
CA LEU A 372 -5.26 -6.61 37.60
C LEU A 372 -3.92 -7.03 38.23
N PRO A 373 -3.92 -7.57 39.46
CA PRO A 373 -2.71 -8.13 40.02
C PRO A 373 -2.18 -9.21 39.09
N ARG A 374 -0.88 -9.27 38.89
CA ARG A 374 -0.28 -10.35 38.09
C ARG A 374 -0.75 -11.68 38.69
N PRO A 375 -1.21 -12.62 37.85
CA PRO A 375 -1.60 -13.93 38.34
C PRO A 375 -0.43 -14.53 39.12
N ALA A 376 -0.72 -15.09 40.30
CA ALA A 376 0.29 -15.81 41.05
C ALA A 376 0.90 -16.89 40.13
N LYS A 377 2.23 -17.03 40.15
CA LYS A 377 2.88 -18.11 39.40
C LYS A 377 2.32 -19.45 39.85
N ILE A 378 1.38 -19.99 39.12
CA ILE A 378 0.88 -21.36 39.34
C ILE A 378 2.05 -22.27 38.99
N LYS A 379 2.64 -22.90 40.00
CA LYS A 379 3.57 -24.01 39.73
C LYS A 379 2.79 -25.09 39.01
N PRO A 380 3.24 -25.57 37.84
CA PRO A 380 2.56 -26.72 37.23
C PRO A 380 2.50 -27.86 38.21
N PRO A 381 1.35 -28.60 38.33
CA PRO A 381 1.29 -29.77 39.17
C PRO A 381 2.40 -30.73 38.73
N GLY A 382 3.22 -31.18 39.67
CA GLY A 382 4.33 -32.09 39.38
C GLY A 382 3.82 -33.29 38.59
N LEU A 383 4.22 -33.41 37.34
CA LEU A 383 4.04 -34.61 36.55
C LEU A 383 4.78 -35.74 37.29
N LYS A 384 4.04 -36.63 37.96
CA LYS A 384 4.64 -37.89 38.45
C LYS A 384 5.10 -38.66 37.23
N PRO A 385 6.36 -39.17 37.23
CA PRO A 385 6.82 -40.01 36.14
C PRO A 385 5.88 -41.20 36.01
N SER A 386 5.36 -41.42 34.81
CA SER A 386 4.60 -42.64 34.52
C SER A 386 5.51 -43.85 34.73
N HIS A 387 5.14 -44.71 35.67
CA HIS A 387 5.78 -46.00 35.80
C HIS A 387 5.53 -46.80 34.51
N THR A 388 6.54 -46.89 33.67
CA THR A 388 6.62 -47.91 32.61
C THR A 388 6.69 -49.28 33.32
N ARG A 389 5.73 -50.14 33.06
CA ARG A 389 5.85 -51.58 33.17
C ARG A 389 6.22 -52.17 31.84
#